data_d832fe90893f68c4a59947d15ab583b7
#
_entry.id   d832fe90893f68c4a59947d15ab583b7
#
_cell.length_a   1.000
_cell.length_b   1.000
_cell.length_c   1.000
_cell.angle_alpha   90.00
_cell.angle_beta   90.00
_cell.angle_gamma   90.00
#
_symmetry.space_group_name_H-M   'P 1'
#
loop_
_entity.id
_entity.type
_entity.pdbx_description
1 polymer ?
#
loop_
_entity_poly.entity_id
_entity_poly.type
_entity_poly.pdbx_seq_one_letter_code
_entity_poly.pdbx_strand_id
1 'polypeptide(L)'
;MKYNEIVGLETNVSEMGFGLWTLSTHGWGSITLEGASNILNEAFSLGVNLFDTADSYGNGYSEELIAEALSTVRKNIVISTKVGVDFYHSDVFGEDSNKKNFSPDYLIYSCEQSLKRLKTDYIDLFQMHYPNLTDVESDGAFEALERLKEQGKILTWGSAIEIDSDSREVCEILVSERDCQFFQLPYNPIEIDMLRTIEDNSTLTNLSIIARRTHFYGLLDSTFDRNMLLENKELFGELGGIGNPMKFVDKFIKICMEFDLDPEVVALRFPLQNQLVSAILPNITDSETLREFIGGLEQNDLPEEITDLINDLMS
;
A
#
# COMPACT_ATOMS: atom_id res chain seq x y z
N MET A 1 -8.35 -14.65 -9.38
CA MET A 1 -8.22 -13.18 -9.11
C MET A 1 -9.61 -12.56 -9.12
N LYS A 2 -10.06 -11.95 -8.01
CA LYS A 2 -11.30 -11.15 -7.93
C LYS A 2 -10.96 -9.68 -8.22
N TYR A 3 -12.00 -8.88 -8.56
CA TYR A 3 -11.84 -7.45 -8.84
C TYR A 3 -12.86 -6.65 -8.04
N ASN A 4 -12.40 -5.60 -7.38
CA ASN A 4 -13.21 -4.78 -6.47
C ASN A 4 -13.21 -3.30 -6.90
N GLU A 5 -14.21 -2.57 -6.45
CA GLU A 5 -14.31 -1.13 -6.69
C GLU A 5 -13.37 -0.34 -5.75
N ILE A 6 -12.84 0.77 -6.26
CA ILE A 6 -12.28 1.85 -5.44
C ILE A 6 -13.15 3.08 -5.65
N VAL A 7 -13.57 3.71 -4.55
CA VAL A 7 -14.39 4.93 -4.59
C VAL A 7 -13.72 6.00 -5.47
N GLY A 8 -14.49 6.57 -6.38
CA GLY A 8 -13.99 7.59 -7.31
C GLY A 8 -13.25 7.06 -8.54
N LEU A 9 -13.13 5.74 -8.72
CA LEU A 9 -12.53 5.12 -9.90
C LEU A 9 -13.56 4.28 -10.66
N GLU A 10 -13.64 4.43 -11.98
CA GLU A 10 -14.56 3.63 -12.81
C GLU A 10 -14.06 2.19 -13.07
N THR A 11 -12.74 1.99 -13.01
CA THR A 11 -12.12 0.69 -13.30
C THR A 11 -11.93 -0.10 -12.02
N ASN A 12 -12.44 -1.33 -11.98
CA ASN A 12 -12.20 -2.22 -10.86
C ASN A 12 -10.74 -2.65 -10.77
N VAL A 13 -10.22 -2.76 -9.56
CA VAL A 13 -8.87 -3.20 -9.26
C VAL A 13 -8.82 -4.67 -8.87
N SER A 14 -7.76 -5.38 -9.21
CA SER A 14 -7.51 -6.72 -8.70
C SER A 14 -7.39 -6.71 -7.18
N GLU A 15 -7.97 -7.70 -6.52
CA GLU A 15 -7.91 -7.87 -5.05
C GLU A 15 -6.48 -7.92 -4.50
N MET A 16 -5.50 -8.25 -5.32
CA MET A 16 -4.08 -8.10 -5.06
C MET A 16 -3.46 -7.16 -6.09
N GLY A 17 -2.79 -6.12 -5.62
CA GLY A 17 -1.94 -5.26 -6.43
C GLY A 17 -0.46 -5.64 -6.29
N PHE A 18 0.37 -5.08 -7.17
CA PHE A 18 1.82 -5.21 -7.14
C PHE A 18 2.45 -3.91 -6.62
N GLY A 19 3.05 -3.97 -5.41
CA GLY A 19 3.82 -2.86 -4.83
C GLY A 19 5.26 -2.88 -5.34
N LEU A 20 5.69 -1.82 -6.02
CA LEU A 20 7.02 -1.74 -6.62
C LEU A 20 8.14 -1.34 -5.63
N TRP A 21 7.81 -1.07 -4.38
CA TRP A 21 8.80 -0.69 -3.37
C TRP A 21 9.93 -1.73 -3.24
N THR A 22 9.60 -3.02 -3.28
CA THR A 22 10.56 -4.13 -3.22
C THR A 22 11.52 -4.19 -4.41
N LEU A 23 11.09 -3.71 -5.59
CA LEU A 23 11.91 -3.74 -6.81
C LEU A 23 12.81 -2.50 -6.98
N SER A 24 12.52 -1.42 -6.27
CA SER A 24 13.12 -0.10 -6.51
C SER A 24 13.92 0.47 -5.33
N THR A 25 13.93 -0.22 -4.20
CA THR A 25 14.67 0.20 -2.99
C THR A 25 15.78 -0.78 -2.64
N HIS A 26 16.90 -0.26 -2.12
CA HIS A 26 18.11 -1.06 -1.88
C HIS A 26 17.98 -2.13 -0.78
N GLY A 27 16.89 -2.12 0.00
CA GLY A 27 16.69 -3.05 1.13
C GLY A 27 16.34 -4.49 0.74
N TRP A 28 15.95 -4.73 -0.52
CA TRP A 28 15.37 -6.02 -0.97
C TRP A 28 16.24 -6.74 -2.02
N GLY A 29 17.47 -6.32 -2.20
CA GLY A 29 18.38 -6.87 -3.20
C GLY A 29 18.41 -6.04 -4.49
N SER A 30 19.21 -6.47 -5.47
CA SER A 30 19.29 -5.81 -6.78
C SER A 30 18.59 -6.65 -7.82
N ILE A 31 17.50 -6.13 -8.38
CA ILE A 31 16.87 -6.70 -9.57
C ILE A 31 17.32 -5.92 -10.81
N THR A 32 17.55 -6.62 -11.92
CA THR A 32 17.85 -5.96 -13.18
C THR A 32 16.58 -5.37 -13.78
N LEU A 33 16.71 -4.37 -14.66
CA LEU A 33 15.57 -3.79 -15.40
C LEU A 33 14.76 -4.88 -16.14
N GLU A 34 15.47 -5.80 -16.79
CA GLU A 34 14.83 -6.94 -17.48
C GLU A 34 14.09 -7.86 -16.49
N GLY A 35 14.66 -8.16 -15.33
CA GLY A 35 14.03 -8.96 -14.29
C GLY A 35 12.78 -8.27 -13.74
N ALA A 36 12.86 -6.97 -13.44
CA ALA A 36 11.70 -6.19 -13.01
C ALA A 36 10.59 -6.14 -14.07
N SER A 37 10.96 -5.92 -15.35
CA SER A 37 9.98 -5.93 -16.44
C SER A 37 9.32 -7.29 -16.60
N ASN A 38 10.07 -8.38 -16.47
CA ASN A 38 9.53 -9.74 -16.59
C ASN A 38 8.51 -10.05 -15.49
N ILE A 39 8.81 -9.71 -14.22
CA ILE A 39 7.88 -9.97 -13.12
C ILE A 39 6.62 -9.11 -13.22
N LEU A 40 6.72 -7.84 -13.65
CA LEU A 40 5.56 -6.97 -13.85
C LEU A 40 4.66 -7.46 -14.98
N ASN A 41 5.24 -7.90 -16.10
CA ASN A 41 4.48 -8.51 -17.20
C ASN A 41 3.84 -9.85 -16.77
N GLU A 42 4.53 -10.64 -15.98
CA GLU A 42 3.97 -11.88 -15.41
C GLU A 42 2.79 -11.57 -14.49
N ALA A 43 2.92 -10.60 -13.57
CA ALA A 43 1.83 -10.18 -12.69
C ALA A 43 0.59 -9.75 -13.50
N PHE A 44 0.78 -8.93 -14.54
CA PHE A 44 -0.31 -8.56 -15.44
C PHE A 44 -0.94 -9.78 -16.13
N SER A 45 -0.13 -10.71 -16.63
CA SER A 45 -0.63 -11.93 -17.29
C SER A 45 -1.42 -12.86 -16.37
N LEU A 46 -1.15 -12.80 -15.06
CA LEU A 46 -1.84 -13.54 -14.01
C LEU A 46 -3.08 -12.79 -13.46
N GLY A 47 -3.43 -11.63 -14.05
CA GLY A 47 -4.63 -10.89 -13.75
C GLY A 47 -4.44 -9.74 -12.74
N VAL A 48 -3.22 -9.43 -12.30
CA VAL A 48 -2.96 -8.22 -11.51
C VAL A 48 -3.08 -7.01 -12.42
N ASN A 49 -3.95 -6.07 -12.06
CA ASN A 49 -4.08 -4.81 -12.80
C ASN A 49 -3.76 -3.56 -11.95
N LEU A 50 -3.60 -3.67 -10.64
CA LEU A 50 -3.20 -2.58 -9.75
C LEU A 50 -1.67 -2.60 -9.54
N PHE A 51 -0.98 -1.53 -9.96
CA PHE A 51 0.46 -1.35 -9.76
C PHE A 51 0.70 -0.10 -8.92
N ASP A 52 1.23 -0.31 -7.70
CA ASP A 52 1.47 0.75 -6.72
C ASP A 52 2.94 1.13 -6.65
N THR A 53 3.23 2.41 -6.74
CA THR A 53 4.56 3.00 -6.67
C THR A 53 4.55 4.30 -5.87
N ALA A 54 5.64 5.07 -5.93
CA ALA A 54 5.75 6.45 -5.48
C ALA A 54 6.81 7.18 -6.32
N ASP A 55 6.68 8.50 -6.43
CA ASP A 55 7.67 9.35 -7.09
C ASP A 55 9.05 9.29 -6.42
N SER A 56 9.08 9.09 -5.10
CA SER A 56 10.30 8.98 -4.30
C SER A 56 10.98 7.60 -4.36
N TYR A 57 10.30 6.55 -4.82
CA TYR A 57 10.90 5.21 -4.89
C TYR A 57 11.99 5.15 -5.95
N GLY A 58 13.24 5.02 -5.49
CA GLY A 58 14.41 5.12 -6.35
C GLY A 58 14.51 6.46 -7.10
N ASN A 59 13.95 7.55 -6.50
CA ASN A 59 13.91 8.89 -7.09
C ASN A 59 13.26 8.92 -8.49
N GLY A 60 12.12 8.24 -8.62
CA GLY A 60 11.34 8.12 -9.86
C GLY A 60 11.61 6.87 -10.67
N TYR A 61 12.66 6.11 -10.37
CA TYR A 61 13.00 4.88 -11.09
C TYR A 61 11.87 3.85 -11.10
N SER A 62 11.13 3.75 -9.99
CA SER A 62 9.99 2.83 -9.87
C SER A 62 8.86 3.15 -10.87
N GLU A 63 8.60 4.42 -11.13
CA GLU A 63 7.62 4.84 -12.15
C GLU A 63 8.12 4.55 -13.57
N GLU A 64 9.44 4.71 -13.82
CA GLU A 64 10.05 4.35 -15.10
C GLU A 64 9.97 2.85 -15.38
N LEU A 65 10.08 1.99 -14.34
CA LEU A 65 9.89 0.54 -14.45
C LEU A 65 8.48 0.18 -14.94
N ILE A 66 7.44 0.82 -14.39
CA ILE A 66 6.05 0.63 -14.85
C ILE A 66 5.92 1.03 -16.32
N ALA A 67 6.45 2.18 -16.70
CA ALA A 67 6.39 2.65 -18.08
C ALA A 67 7.11 1.71 -19.04
N GLU A 68 8.27 1.19 -18.68
CA GLU A 68 9.04 0.26 -19.50
C GLU A 68 8.29 -1.08 -19.69
N ALA A 69 7.75 -1.63 -18.61
CA ALA A 69 7.12 -2.95 -18.65
C ALA A 69 5.70 -2.91 -19.23
N LEU A 70 4.90 -1.89 -18.89
CA LEU A 70 3.43 -1.95 -19.01
C LEU A 70 2.82 -0.84 -19.88
N SER A 71 3.62 0.02 -20.53
CA SER A 71 3.06 1.11 -21.36
C SER A 71 2.14 0.62 -22.48
N THR A 72 2.41 -0.55 -23.06
CA THR A 72 1.58 -1.13 -24.13
C THR A 72 0.19 -1.55 -23.66
N VAL A 73 0.02 -1.79 -22.36
CA VAL A 73 -1.25 -2.20 -21.73
C VAL A 73 -1.82 -1.13 -20.79
N ARG A 74 -1.36 0.12 -20.88
CA ARG A 74 -1.73 1.24 -19.99
C ARG A 74 -3.22 1.33 -19.67
N LYS A 75 -4.08 1.11 -20.67
CA LYS A 75 -5.54 1.19 -20.53
C LYS A 75 -6.18 0.02 -19.76
N ASN A 76 -5.41 -1.04 -19.52
CA ASN A 76 -5.85 -2.25 -18.85
C ASN A 76 -5.31 -2.34 -17.42
N ILE A 77 -4.56 -1.34 -16.98
CA ILE A 77 -3.96 -1.30 -15.64
C ILE A 77 -4.39 -0.04 -14.91
N VAL A 78 -4.36 -0.13 -13.58
CA VAL A 78 -4.54 0.97 -12.64
C VAL A 78 -3.18 1.29 -12.03
N ILE A 79 -2.69 2.50 -12.24
CA ILE A 79 -1.44 3.00 -11.67
C ILE A 79 -1.75 3.83 -10.44
N SER A 80 -1.19 3.42 -9.31
CA SER A 80 -1.20 4.15 -8.06
C SER A 80 0.19 4.70 -7.79
N THR A 81 0.33 6.03 -7.65
CA THR A 81 1.60 6.66 -7.25
C THR A 81 1.37 7.71 -6.17
N LYS A 82 2.44 8.10 -5.49
CA LYS A 82 2.40 8.95 -4.30
C LYS A 82 3.28 10.17 -4.47
N VAL A 83 2.92 11.26 -3.78
CA VAL A 83 3.61 12.54 -3.77
C VAL A 83 3.75 13.08 -2.35
N GLY A 84 4.75 13.88 -2.10
CA GLY A 84 4.91 14.57 -0.82
C GLY A 84 6.29 14.41 -0.19
N VAL A 85 7.11 13.47 -0.63
CA VAL A 85 8.53 13.39 -0.26
C VAL A 85 9.34 14.26 -1.22
N ASP A 86 9.90 15.37 -0.71
CA ASP A 86 10.64 16.33 -1.54
C ASP A 86 12.08 15.85 -1.81
N PHE A 87 12.24 15.01 -2.82
CA PHE A 87 13.54 14.55 -3.30
C PHE A 87 14.08 15.39 -4.48
N TYR A 88 13.24 16.23 -5.09
CA TYR A 88 13.66 17.07 -6.24
C TYR A 88 14.56 18.23 -5.82
N HIS A 89 14.45 18.71 -4.59
CA HIS A 89 15.18 19.87 -4.08
C HIS A 89 16.23 19.51 -3.02
N SER A 90 16.47 18.21 -2.78
CA SER A 90 17.50 17.79 -1.81
C SER A 90 18.84 17.62 -2.52
N ASP A 91 19.85 18.37 -2.06
CA ASP A 91 21.27 18.18 -2.47
C ASP A 91 21.88 16.90 -1.85
N VAL A 92 21.13 16.15 -1.07
CA VAL A 92 21.57 14.97 -0.31
C VAL A 92 20.94 13.72 -0.91
N PHE A 93 21.75 12.95 -1.62
CA PHE A 93 21.45 11.56 -1.94
C PHE A 93 21.56 10.73 -0.65
N GLY A 94 20.42 10.39 -0.03
CA GLY A 94 20.40 9.57 1.17
C GLY A 94 19.14 9.80 2.04
N GLU A 95 19.00 9.01 3.09
CA GLU A 95 17.85 8.91 3.99
C GLU A 95 17.39 10.21 4.70
N ASP A 96 18.17 11.29 4.64
CA ASP A 96 17.80 12.61 5.18
C ASP A 96 16.81 13.41 4.29
N SER A 97 16.35 12.85 3.17
CA SER A 97 15.37 13.48 2.27
C SER A 97 13.91 13.28 2.69
N ASN A 98 13.62 12.99 3.95
CA ASN A 98 12.27 12.83 4.48
C ASN A 98 11.49 14.16 4.63
N LYS A 99 11.96 15.24 4.03
CA LYS A 99 11.25 16.51 4.04
C LYS A 99 9.94 16.36 3.25
N LYS A 100 8.83 16.57 3.93
CA LYS A 100 7.52 16.59 3.30
C LYS A 100 7.26 17.94 2.64
N ASN A 101 6.62 17.91 1.48
CA ASN A 101 6.20 19.11 0.77
C ASN A 101 4.86 18.85 0.07
N PHE A 102 3.80 19.41 0.62
CA PHE A 102 2.45 19.36 0.06
C PHE A 102 1.99 20.74 -0.42
N SER A 103 2.94 21.67 -0.71
CA SER A 103 2.57 22.94 -1.31
C SER A 103 1.91 22.74 -2.69
N PRO A 104 0.96 23.60 -3.08
CA PRO A 104 0.26 23.49 -4.36
C PRO A 104 1.18 23.36 -5.57
N ASP A 105 2.21 24.20 -5.63
CA ASP A 105 3.17 24.21 -6.74
C ASP A 105 3.96 22.90 -6.79
N TYR A 106 4.34 22.34 -5.63
CA TYR A 106 5.05 21.07 -5.55
C TYR A 106 4.17 19.90 -6.00
N LEU A 107 2.92 19.84 -5.54
CA LEU A 107 1.97 18.79 -5.93
C LEU A 107 1.76 18.78 -7.45
N ILE A 108 1.54 19.94 -8.05
CA ILE A 108 1.37 20.07 -9.51
C ILE A 108 2.65 19.65 -10.23
N TYR A 109 3.80 20.18 -9.80
CA TYR A 109 5.09 19.85 -10.41
C TYR A 109 5.38 18.35 -10.34
N SER A 110 5.25 17.73 -9.17
CA SER A 110 5.52 16.30 -8.97
C SER A 110 4.59 15.43 -9.81
N CYS A 111 3.29 15.75 -9.88
CA CYS A 111 2.34 15.05 -10.73
C CYS A 111 2.79 15.08 -12.20
N GLU A 112 3.22 16.25 -12.70
CA GLU A 112 3.71 16.37 -14.08
C GLU A 112 5.01 15.59 -14.33
N GLN A 113 5.90 15.50 -13.32
CA GLN A 113 7.10 14.66 -13.45
C GLN A 113 6.73 13.17 -13.43
N SER A 114 5.79 12.74 -12.58
CA SER A 114 5.28 11.35 -12.55
C SER A 114 4.64 10.96 -13.89
N LEU A 115 3.80 11.81 -14.47
CA LEU A 115 3.21 11.59 -15.81
C LEU A 115 4.28 11.38 -16.88
N LYS A 116 5.36 12.18 -16.86
CA LYS A 116 6.48 12.03 -17.80
C LYS A 116 7.23 10.71 -17.62
N ARG A 117 7.55 10.31 -16.37
CA ARG A 117 8.23 9.04 -16.10
C ARG A 117 7.36 7.84 -16.46
N LEU A 118 6.08 7.88 -16.10
CA LEU A 118 5.08 6.86 -16.42
C LEU A 118 4.69 6.82 -17.90
N LYS A 119 5.08 7.82 -18.71
CA LYS A 119 4.76 7.96 -20.15
C LYS A 119 3.26 7.85 -20.42
N THR A 120 2.45 8.53 -19.61
CA THR A 120 0.98 8.52 -19.68
C THR A 120 0.42 9.92 -19.46
N ASP A 121 -0.81 10.16 -19.93
CA ASP A 121 -1.49 11.44 -19.77
C ASP A 121 -2.29 11.53 -18.46
N TYR A 122 -2.47 10.42 -17.74
CA TYR A 122 -3.23 10.36 -16.50
C TYR A 122 -2.67 9.33 -15.51
N ILE A 123 -2.90 9.58 -14.22
CA ILE A 123 -2.65 8.68 -13.10
C ILE A 123 -4.01 8.26 -12.55
N ASP A 124 -4.23 6.97 -12.30
CA ASP A 124 -5.51 6.49 -11.81
C ASP A 124 -5.72 6.85 -10.34
N LEU A 125 -4.77 6.51 -9.48
CA LEU A 125 -4.79 6.76 -8.03
C LEU A 125 -3.58 7.62 -7.62
N PHE A 126 -3.82 8.86 -7.22
CA PHE A 126 -2.77 9.78 -6.78
C PHE A 126 -2.86 10.00 -5.28
N GLN A 127 -1.80 9.72 -4.53
CA GLN A 127 -1.83 9.68 -3.08
C GLN A 127 -0.94 10.73 -2.44
N MET A 128 -1.43 11.37 -1.38
CA MET A 128 -0.57 12.07 -0.43
C MET A 128 0.26 11.03 0.35
N HIS A 129 1.58 11.19 0.39
CA HIS A 129 2.51 10.20 0.97
C HIS A 129 2.81 10.51 2.43
N TYR A 130 2.00 10.01 3.36
CA TYR A 130 2.10 10.22 4.81
C TYR A 130 2.01 11.70 5.21
N PRO A 131 0.91 12.41 4.90
CA PRO A 131 0.71 13.76 5.37
C PRO A 131 0.50 13.79 6.89
N ASN A 132 0.95 14.87 7.53
CA ASN A 132 0.67 15.17 8.93
C ASN A 132 -0.53 16.11 9.08
N LEU A 133 -0.91 16.47 10.32
CA LEU A 133 -2.04 17.37 10.60
C LEU A 133 -1.92 18.71 9.88
N THR A 134 -0.75 19.34 9.93
CA THR A 134 -0.54 20.64 9.26
C THR A 134 -0.72 20.55 7.75
N ASP A 135 -0.34 19.42 7.14
CA ASP A 135 -0.51 19.21 5.71
C ASP A 135 -1.98 19.06 5.31
N VAL A 136 -2.79 18.37 6.12
CA VAL A 136 -4.22 18.14 5.83
C VAL A 136 -5.11 19.32 6.19
N GLU A 137 -4.66 20.24 7.02
CA GLU A 137 -5.32 21.51 7.30
C GLU A 137 -5.13 22.54 6.19
N SER A 138 -4.17 22.36 5.28
CA SER A 138 -3.83 23.30 4.22
C SER A 138 -4.78 23.23 3.03
N ASP A 139 -5.66 24.20 2.86
CA ASP A 139 -6.60 24.26 1.72
C ASP A 139 -5.92 24.22 0.37
N GLY A 140 -4.78 24.88 0.21
CA GLY A 140 -4.06 24.96 -1.06
C GLY A 140 -3.63 23.60 -1.63
N ALA A 141 -3.32 22.63 -0.76
CA ALA A 141 -2.99 21.28 -1.20
C ALA A 141 -4.18 20.62 -1.92
N PHE A 142 -5.36 20.74 -1.34
CA PHE A 142 -6.58 20.12 -1.89
C PHE A 142 -7.10 20.85 -3.13
N GLU A 143 -6.98 22.19 -3.18
CA GLU A 143 -7.24 22.96 -4.40
C GLU A 143 -6.36 22.50 -5.56
N ALA A 144 -5.09 22.17 -5.30
CA ALA A 144 -4.18 21.64 -6.31
C ALA A 144 -4.58 20.23 -6.78
N LEU A 145 -4.98 19.33 -5.84
CA LEU A 145 -5.46 17.99 -6.18
C LEU A 145 -6.74 18.04 -7.02
N GLU A 146 -7.72 18.84 -6.63
CA GLU A 146 -8.96 18.99 -7.40
C GLU A 146 -8.69 19.59 -8.79
N ARG A 147 -7.80 20.57 -8.89
CA ARG A 147 -7.37 21.12 -10.19
C ARG A 147 -6.71 20.07 -11.09
N LEU A 148 -5.88 19.18 -10.54
CA LEU A 148 -5.28 18.08 -11.29
C LEU A 148 -6.34 17.10 -11.79
N LYS A 149 -7.35 16.82 -10.98
CA LYS A 149 -8.51 15.97 -11.31
C LYS A 149 -9.37 16.62 -12.41
N GLU A 150 -9.72 17.89 -12.29
CA GLU A 150 -10.44 18.65 -13.32
C GLU A 150 -9.70 18.67 -14.67
N GLN A 151 -8.36 18.71 -14.66
CA GLN A 151 -7.53 18.62 -15.86
C GLN A 151 -7.42 17.19 -16.43
N GLY A 152 -7.97 16.18 -15.76
CA GLY A 152 -7.86 14.78 -16.13
C GLY A 152 -6.45 14.20 -15.98
N LYS A 153 -5.55 14.87 -15.25
CA LYS A 153 -4.20 14.39 -14.96
C LYS A 153 -4.18 13.30 -13.89
N ILE A 154 -5.14 13.33 -12.98
CA ILE A 154 -5.42 12.28 -12.02
C ILE A 154 -6.91 11.92 -12.10
N LEU A 155 -7.27 10.64 -11.94
CA LEU A 155 -8.67 10.24 -11.96
C LEU A 155 -9.32 10.38 -10.58
N THR A 156 -8.61 9.96 -9.55
CA THR A 156 -9.00 10.18 -8.15
C THR A 156 -7.77 10.35 -7.27
N TRP A 157 -7.98 10.88 -6.06
CA TRP A 157 -6.90 11.03 -5.08
C TRP A 157 -7.28 10.43 -3.72
N GLY A 158 -6.27 10.07 -2.97
CA GLY A 158 -6.35 9.51 -1.64
C GLY A 158 -5.09 9.77 -0.84
N SER A 159 -4.87 9.01 0.22
CA SER A 159 -3.70 9.16 1.05
C SER A 159 -3.11 7.83 1.51
N ALA A 160 -1.79 7.70 1.45
CA ALA A 160 -1.09 6.70 2.21
C ALA A 160 -0.95 7.21 3.65
N ILE A 161 -1.34 6.37 4.61
CA ILE A 161 -1.34 6.70 6.04
C ILE A 161 -0.25 5.87 6.73
N GLU A 162 0.62 6.52 7.50
CA GLU A 162 1.47 5.84 8.48
C GLU A 162 0.77 5.88 9.83
N ILE A 163 0.96 4.85 10.65
CA ILE A 163 0.30 4.76 11.96
C ILE A 163 1.15 5.45 13.01
N ASP A 164 0.68 6.57 13.50
CA ASP A 164 1.27 7.37 14.57
C ASP A 164 0.18 7.95 15.49
N SER A 165 0.54 8.86 16.40
CA SER A 165 -0.40 9.48 17.35
C SER A 165 -1.50 10.30 16.69
N ASP A 166 -1.26 10.85 15.51
CA ASP A 166 -2.10 11.86 14.86
C ASP A 166 -2.92 11.24 13.72
N SER A 167 -2.64 9.99 13.33
CA SER A 167 -3.22 9.30 12.18
C SER A 167 -4.74 9.29 12.18
N ARG A 168 -5.35 9.14 13.35
CA ARG A 168 -6.81 9.16 13.50
C ARG A 168 -7.37 10.51 13.07
N GLU A 169 -6.84 11.61 13.61
CA GLU A 169 -7.29 12.97 13.32
C GLU A 169 -7.02 13.34 11.85
N VAL A 170 -5.87 12.93 11.32
CA VAL A 170 -5.55 13.05 9.88
C VAL A 170 -6.60 12.37 9.02
N CYS A 171 -6.99 11.13 9.32
CA CYS A 171 -8.02 10.41 8.57
C CYS A 171 -9.39 11.09 8.69
N GLU A 172 -9.77 11.55 9.88
CA GLU A 172 -11.03 12.25 10.12
C GLU A 172 -11.13 13.52 9.26
N ILE A 173 -10.10 14.36 9.23
CA ILE A 173 -10.05 15.58 8.41
C ILE A 173 -10.09 15.23 6.92
N LEU A 174 -9.28 14.27 6.47
CA LEU A 174 -9.20 13.87 5.07
C LEU A 174 -10.55 13.41 4.50
N VAL A 175 -11.35 12.68 5.27
CA VAL A 175 -12.65 12.19 4.80
C VAL A 175 -13.75 13.22 5.02
N SER A 176 -13.85 13.83 6.23
CA SER A 176 -14.98 14.68 6.57
C SER A 176 -14.91 16.08 5.96
N GLU A 177 -13.71 16.60 5.68
CA GLU A 177 -13.49 17.95 5.23
C GLU A 177 -12.88 18.07 3.83
N ARG A 178 -12.21 17.00 3.36
CA ARG A 178 -11.42 17.02 2.12
C ARG A 178 -11.92 16.05 1.04
N ASP A 179 -12.96 15.26 1.30
CA ASP A 179 -13.54 14.29 0.36
C ASP A 179 -12.53 13.26 -0.18
N CYS A 180 -11.61 12.79 0.69
CA CYS A 180 -10.65 11.74 0.36
C CYS A 180 -11.37 10.43 0.05
N GLN A 181 -11.05 9.80 -1.07
CA GLN A 181 -11.82 8.66 -1.60
C GLN A 181 -11.26 7.30 -1.15
N PHE A 182 -9.97 7.22 -0.84
CA PHE A 182 -9.35 5.98 -0.39
C PHE A 182 -8.11 6.22 0.48
N PHE A 183 -7.84 5.25 1.33
CA PHE A 183 -6.58 5.19 2.08
C PHE A 183 -5.75 3.97 1.69
N GLN A 184 -4.43 4.13 1.71
CA GLN A 184 -3.48 3.03 1.76
C GLN A 184 -2.87 2.99 3.15
N LEU A 185 -3.12 1.94 3.91
CA LEU A 185 -2.67 1.82 5.30
C LEU A 185 -2.22 0.40 5.66
N PRO A 186 -1.37 0.23 6.69
CA PRO A 186 -1.07 -1.08 7.25
C PRO A 186 -2.35 -1.72 7.78
N TYR A 187 -2.65 -2.93 7.29
CA TYR A 187 -3.74 -3.74 7.83
C TYR A 187 -3.44 -5.22 7.62
N ASN A 188 -3.31 -5.95 8.72
CA ASN A 188 -2.97 -7.37 8.77
C ASN A 188 -3.41 -7.93 10.13
N PRO A 189 -3.28 -9.25 10.41
CA PRO A 189 -3.67 -9.87 11.67
C PRO A 189 -3.15 -9.22 12.96
N ILE A 190 -2.11 -8.39 12.88
CA ILE A 190 -1.48 -7.71 14.03
C ILE A 190 -1.81 -6.21 14.04
N GLU A 191 -1.86 -5.55 12.89
CA GLU A 191 -2.12 -4.13 12.74
C GLU A 191 -3.59 -3.92 12.33
N ILE A 192 -4.54 -4.08 13.26
CA ILE A 192 -5.99 -3.99 13.00
C ILE A 192 -6.62 -2.69 13.53
N ASP A 193 -5.98 -2.02 14.50
CA ASP A 193 -6.62 -0.96 15.28
C ASP A 193 -6.99 0.27 14.46
N MET A 194 -6.17 0.63 13.44
CA MET A 194 -6.45 1.79 12.61
C MET A 194 -7.71 1.59 11.77
N LEU A 195 -7.91 0.43 11.18
CA LEU A 195 -9.12 0.14 10.40
C LEU A 195 -10.36 0.09 11.30
N ARG A 196 -10.26 -0.50 12.50
CA ARG A 196 -11.35 -0.46 13.50
C ARG A 196 -11.73 0.97 13.86
N THR A 197 -10.75 1.84 14.06
CA THR A 197 -10.99 3.27 14.33
C THR A 197 -11.77 3.93 13.18
N ILE A 198 -11.46 3.57 11.94
CA ILE A 198 -12.18 4.03 10.74
C ILE A 198 -13.62 3.49 10.74
N GLU A 199 -13.82 2.20 10.99
CA GLU A 199 -15.14 1.55 11.00
C GLU A 199 -16.06 2.12 12.10
N ASP A 200 -15.51 2.41 13.28
CA ASP A 200 -16.27 2.99 14.40
C ASP A 200 -16.72 4.43 14.11
N ASN A 201 -16.14 5.09 13.11
CA ASN A 201 -16.50 6.44 12.73
C ASN A 201 -17.52 6.42 11.58
N SER A 202 -18.79 6.67 11.90
CA SER A 202 -19.90 6.65 10.93
C SER A 202 -19.78 7.65 9.77
N THR A 203 -18.88 8.61 9.84
CA THR A 203 -18.60 9.55 8.74
C THR A 203 -17.69 8.97 7.66
N LEU A 204 -17.02 7.84 7.94
CA LEU A 204 -16.01 7.24 7.08
C LEU A 204 -16.54 6.06 6.22
N THR A 205 -17.86 6.03 5.95
CA THR A 205 -18.54 4.89 5.30
C THR A 205 -18.36 4.79 3.77
N ASN A 206 -17.99 5.88 3.11
CA ASN A 206 -17.80 5.89 1.64
C ASN A 206 -16.30 6.00 1.32
N LEU A 207 -15.53 5.01 1.73
CA LEU A 207 -14.08 4.99 1.67
C LEU A 207 -13.61 3.61 1.20
N SER A 208 -12.59 3.57 0.37
CA SER A 208 -11.90 2.33 0.00
C SER A 208 -10.55 2.22 0.72
N ILE A 209 -10.17 1.01 1.07
CA ILE A 209 -8.88 0.73 1.71
C ILE A 209 -8.02 -0.12 0.77
N ILE A 210 -6.77 0.28 0.61
CA ILE A 210 -5.70 -0.54 0.05
C ILE A 210 -4.82 -0.97 1.23
N ALA A 211 -4.87 -2.26 1.58
CA ALA A 211 -4.13 -2.77 2.72
C ALA A 211 -2.68 -3.11 2.33
N ARG A 212 -1.72 -2.60 3.07
CA ARG A 212 -0.30 -2.92 2.91
C ARG A 212 0.26 -3.66 4.13
N ARG A 213 1.49 -4.18 4.04
CA ARG A 213 2.16 -4.97 5.11
C ARG A 213 1.39 -6.24 5.48
N THR A 214 0.71 -6.89 4.55
CA THR A 214 -0.16 -8.05 4.81
C THR A 214 0.52 -9.15 5.65
N HIS A 215 1.82 -9.39 5.45
CA HIS A 215 2.62 -10.38 6.17
C HIS A 215 3.40 -9.79 7.36
N PHE A 216 3.08 -8.56 7.78
CA PHE A 216 3.72 -7.91 8.93
C PHE A 216 5.24 -8.08 8.92
N TYR A 217 5.91 -7.52 7.90
CA TYR A 217 7.37 -7.63 7.68
C TYR A 217 7.88 -9.07 7.49
N GLY A 218 7.04 -9.99 7.06
CA GLY A 218 7.36 -11.41 6.91
C GLY A 218 7.17 -12.25 8.17
N LEU A 219 6.84 -11.64 9.32
CA LEU A 219 6.70 -12.33 10.60
C LEU A 219 5.52 -13.31 10.66
N LEU A 220 4.52 -13.12 9.82
CA LEU A 220 3.33 -13.97 9.73
C LEU A 220 3.53 -15.18 8.81
N ASP A 221 4.71 -15.31 8.21
CA ASP A 221 5.13 -16.49 7.47
C ASP A 221 5.72 -17.54 8.43
N SER A 222 5.31 -18.79 8.29
CA SER A 222 5.79 -19.92 9.09
C SER A 222 7.27 -20.25 8.85
N THR A 223 7.83 -19.86 7.71
CA THR A 223 9.23 -20.11 7.33
C THR A 223 10.18 -19.01 7.79
N PHE A 224 9.66 -17.91 8.36
CA PHE A 224 10.46 -16.76 8.78
C PHE A 224 11.50 -17.12 9.83
N ASP A 225 12.78 -16.81 9.54
CA ASP A 225 13.86 -16.97 10.53
C ASP A 225 13.80 -15.87 11.60
N ARG A 226 13.27 -16.21 12.76
CA ARG A 226 13.14 -15.32 13.93
C ARG A 226 14.46 -14.70 14.40
N ASN A 227 15.60 -15.32 14.07
CA ASN A 227 16.90 -14.74 14.42
C ASN A 227 17.22 -13.50 13.61
N MET A 228 16.71 -13.37 12.39
CA MET A 228 16.86 -12.17 11.59
C MET A 228 16.24 -10.92 12.26
N LEU A 229 15.18 -11.08 13.04
CA LEU A 229 14.61 -9.98 13.83
C LEU A 229 15.56 -9.49 14.91
N LEU A 230 16.23 -10.40 15.60
CA LEU A 230 17.14 -10.05 16.69
C LEU A 230 18.39 -9.31 16.17
N GLU A 231 18.73 -9.51 14.92
CA GLU A 231 19.85 -8.88 14.23
C GLU A 231 19.46 -7.53 13.59
N ASN A 232 18.19 -7.32 13.24
CA ASN A 232 17.71 -6.10 12.62
C ASN A 232 17.04 -5.14 13.64
N LYS A 233 17.89 -4.28 14.25
CA LYS A 233 17.44 -3.31 15.28
C LYS A 233 16.51 -2.23 14.74
N GLU A 234 16.57 -1.89 13.45
CA GLU A 234 15.69 -0.91 12.83
C GLU A 234 14.27 -1.47 12.72
N LEU A 235 14.13 -2.70 12.23
CA LEU A 235 12.84 -3.39 12.19
C LEU A 235 12.23 -3.53 13.59
N PHE A 236 13.07 -3.80 14.62
CA PHE A 236 12.61 -3.86 16.01
C PHE A 236 12.13 -2.50 16.54
N GLY A 237 12.73 -1.40 16.07
CA GLY A 237 12.32 -0.03 16.41
C GLY A 237 10.94 0.30 15.85
N GLU A 238 10.66 -0.08 14.61
CA GLU A 238 9.35 0.10 13.96
C GLU A 238 8.25 -0.74 14.63
N LEU A 239 8.60 -1.93 15.15
CA LEU A 239 7.68 -2.81 15.88
C LEU A 239 7.44 -2.38 17.34
N GLY A 240 8.21 -1.44 17.86
CA GLY A 240 8.21 -1.05 19.28
C GLY A 240 6.89 -0.47 19.81
N GLY A 241 6.00 -0.01 18.91
CA GLY A 241 4.65 0.46 19.26
C GLY A 241 3.68 -0.66 19.63
N ILE A 242 3.96 -1.91 19.24
CA ILE A 242 3.07 -3.07 19.44
C ILE A 242 3.42 -3.89 20.71
N GLY A 243 4.40 -3.45 21.48
CA GLY A 243 4.85 -4.14 22.69
C GLY A 243 5.72 -5.36 22.38
N ASN A 244 5.22 -6.61 22.60
CA ASN A 244 5.93 -7.82 22.22
C ASN A 244 5.26 -8.48 21.00
N PRO A 245 5.60 -8.09 19.77
CA PRO A 245 4.94 -8.59 18.56
C PRO A 245 5.04 -10.11 18.42
N MET A 246 6.14 -10.72 18.90
CA MET A 246 6.33 -12.17 18.80
C MET A 246 5.27 -12.97 19.58
N LYS A 247 4.75 -12.40 20.67
CA LYS A 247 3.65 -13.05 21.42
C LYS A 247 2.37 -13.15 20.56
N PHE A 248 2.10 -12.15 19.76
CA PHE A 248 0.95 -12.13 18.85
C PHE A 248 1.19 -13.04 17.65
N VAL A 249 2.37 -13.01 17.06
CA VAL A 249 2.78 -13.92 15.99
C VAL A 249 2.64 -15.39 16.41
N ASP A 250 3.13 -15.75 17.60
CA ASP A 250 3.00 -17.12 18.11
C ASP A 250 1.55 -17.57 18.29
N LYS A 251 0.68 -16.68 18.76
CA LYS A 251 -0.75 -16.96 18.89
C LYS A 251 -1.42 -17.09 17.51
N PHE A 252 -1.10 -16.19 16.58
CA PHE A 252 -1.62 -16.22 15.22
C PHE A 252 -1.27 -17.55 14.52
N ILE A 253 0.01 -17.93 14.53
CA ILE A 253 0.45 -19.22 13.96
C ILE A 253 -0.29 -20.39 14.59
N LYS A 254 -0.47 -20.37 15.92
CA LYS A 254 -1.20 -21.44 16.64
C LYS A 254 -2.66 -21.53 16.17
N ILE A 255 -3.36 -20.39 16.00
CA ILE A 255 -4.72 -20.36 15.46
C ILE A 255 -4.73 -20.99 14.05
N CYS A 256 -3.84 -20.56 13.16
CA CYS A 256 -3.78 -21.13 11.82
C CYS A 256 -3.59 -22.65 11.83
N MET A 257 -2.72 -23.17 12.70
CA MET A 257 -2.49 -24.61 12.87
C MET A 257 -3.72 -25.36 13.38
N GLU A 258 -4.51 -24.78 14.28
CA GLU A 258 -5.74 -25.38 14.78
C GLU A 258 -6.81 -25.56 13.68
N PHE A 259 -6.77 -24.74 12.65
CA PHE A 259 -7.64 -24.82 11.47
C PHE A 259 -7.02 -25.56 10.28
N ASP A 260 -5.80 -26.11 10.42
CA ASP A 260 -5.05 -26.73 9.32
C ASP A 260 -4.86 -25.79 8.10
N LEU A 261 -4.58 -24.50 8.39
CA LEU A 261 -4.37 -23.46 7.40
C LEU A 261 -2.93 -22.94 7.45
N ASP A 262 -2.41 -22.59 6.27
CA ASP A 262 -1.10 -21.96 6.15
C ASP A 262 -1.16 -20.50 6.67
N PRO A 263 -0.31 -20.12 7.64
CA PRO A 263 -0.27 -18.76 8.18
C PRO A 263 -0.05 -17.68 7.12
N GLU A 264 0.79 -17.93 6.12
CA GLU A 264 1.05 -16.99 5.02
C GLU A 264 -0.22 -16.73 4.20
N VAL A 265 -0.95 -17.79 3.85
CA VAL A 265 -2.22 -17.69 3.14
C VAL A 265 -3.28 -16.98 3.98
N VAL A 266 -3.34 -17.26 5.29
CA VAL A 266 -4.25 -16.55 6.20
C VAL A 266 -3.90 -15.08 6.29
N ALA A 267 -2.62 -14.73 6.45
CA ALA A 267 -2.17 -13.34 6.50
C ALA A 267 -2.48 -12.57 5.20
N LEU A 268 -2.34 -13.23 4.06
CA LEU A 268 -2.68 -12.66 2.74
C LEU A 268 -4.18 -12.40 2.59
N ARG A 269 -5.02 -13.30 3.06
CA ARG A 269 -6.48 -13.29 2.84
C ARG A 269 -7.26 -12.54 3.92
N PHE A 270 -6.72 -12.45 5.14
CA PHE A 270 -7.38 -11.80 6.27
C PHE A 270 -7.84 -10.37 5.94
N PRO A 271 -7.01 -9.48 5.36
CA PRO A 271 -7.46 -8.14 5.05
C PRO A 271 -8.66 -8.09 4.09
N LEU A 272 -8.74 -9.03 3.15
CA LEU A 272 -9.82 -9.11 2.16
C LEU A 272 -11.17 -9.58 2.74
N GLN A 273 -11.22 -10.00 4.00
CA GLN A 273 -12.49 -10.30 4.70
C GLN A 273 -13.22 -9.01 5.10
N ASN A 274 -12.52 -7.88 5.16
CA ASN A 274 -13.12 -6.59 5.48
C ASN A 274 -13.72 -5.93 4.23
N GLN A 275 -14.96 -5.49 4.31
CA GLN A 275 -15.71 -4.92 3.18
C GLN A 275 -15.15 -3.59 2.67
N LEU A 276 -14.41 -2.83 3.49
CA LEU A 276 -13.75 -1.60 3.08
C LEU A 276 -12.47 -1.85 2.28
N VAL A 277 -11.90 -3.06 2.38
CA VAL A 277 -10.63 -3.40 1.71
C VAL A 277 -10.88 -3.79 0.27
N SER A 278 -10.50 -2.92 -0.65
CA SER A 278 -10.60 -3.14 -2.09
C SER A 278 -9.44 -3.96 -2.64
N ALA A 279 -8.23 -3.76 -2.10
CA ALA A 279 -7.04 -4.46 -2.55
C ALA A 279 -6.00 -4.61 -1.43
N ILE A 280 -5.12 -5.60 -1.61
CA ILE A 280 -3.94 -5.81 -0.77
C ILE A 280 -2.66 -5.57 -1.59
N LEU A 281 -1.60 -5.13 -0.91
CA LEU A 281 -0.26 -4.95 -1.47
C LEU A 281 0.75 -5.77 -0.66
N PRO A 282 0.89 -7.07 -0.95
CA PRO A 282 1.93 -7.90 -0.33
C PRO A 282 3.31 -7.54 -0.89
N ASN A 283 4.37 -7.87 -0.13
CA ASN A 283 5.74 -7.69 -0.59
C ASN A 283 6.12 -8.82 -1.56
N ILE A 284 6.11 -8.51 -2.85
CA ILE A 284 6.50 -9.45 -3.92
C ILE A 284 7.94 -9.12 -4.33
N THR A 285 8.84 -10.09 -4.19
CA THR A 285 10.26 -9.91 -4.48
C THR A 285 10.71 -10.61 -5.76
N ASP A 286 9.98 -11.66 -6.18
CA ASP A 286 10.29 -12.49 -7.32
C ASP A 286 9.03 -13.18 -7.88
N SER A 287 9.20 -13.91 -9.00
CA SER A 287 8.11 -14.60 -9.67
C SER A 287 7.57 -15.81 -8.90
N GLU A 288 8.35 -16.42 -8.02
CA GLU A 288 7.92 -17.55 -7.20
C GLU A 288 6.93 -17.07 -6.14
N THR A 289 7.32 -16.05 -5.37
CA THR A 289 6.45 -15.36 -4.39
C THR A 289 5.15 -14.85 -5.04
N LEU A 290 5.23 -14.26 -6.24
CA LEU A 290 4.05 -13.81 -6.97
C LEU A 290 3.06 -14.95 -7.22
N ARG A 291 3.54 -16.12 -7.71
CA ARG A 291 2.68 -17.28 -8.00
C ARG A 291 2.12 -17.90 -6.73
N GLU A 292 2.90 -17.97 -5.66
CA GLU A 292 2.47 -18.47 -4.34
C GLU A 292 1.31 -17.62 -3.81
N PHE A 293 1.43 -16.29 -3.83
CA PHE A 293 0.36 -15.41 -3.38
C PHE A 293 -0.90 -15.52 -4.25
N ILE A 294 -0.77 -15.61 -5.57
CA ILE A 294 -1.92 -15.83 -6.44
C ILE A 294 -2.58 -17.19 -6.13
N GLY A 295 -1.78 -18.25 -5.95
CA GLY A 295 -2.29 -19.55 -5.54
C GLY A 295 -3.00 -19.54 -4.19
N GLY A 296 -2.48 -18.74 -3.24
CA GLY A 296 -3.12 -18.50 -1.94
C GLY A 296 -4.49 -17.82 -2.07
N LEU A 297 -4.64 -16.87 -3.00
CA LEU A 297 -5.93 -16.19 -3.25
C LEU A 297 -6.97 -17.08 -3.95
N GLU A 298 -6.56 -18.10 -4.68
CA GLU A 298 -7.46 -19.06 -5.35
C GLU A 298 -8.04 -20.10 -4.39
N GLN A 299 -7.57 -20.18 -3.14
CA GLN A 299 -8.12 -21.07 -2.12
C GLN A 299 -9.51 -20.61 -1.67
N ASN A 300 -10.21 -21.45 -0.89
CA ASN A 300 -11.50 -21.12 -0.31
C ASN A 300 -11.42 -19.92 0.63
N ASP A 301 -12.50 -19.18 0.79
CA ASP A 301 -12.59 -18.06 1.75
C ASP A 301 -12.28 -18.57 3.18
N LEU A 302 -11.67 -17.67 3.98
CA LEU A 302 -11.36 -18.02 5.37
C LEU A 302 -12.66 -18.30 6.16
N PRO A 303 -12.69 -19.32 7.02
CA PRO A 303 -13.79 -19.51 7.94
C PRO A 303 -14.00 -18.26 8.83
N GLU A 304 -15.25 -17.85 9.05
CA GLU A 304 -15.58 -16.70 9.89
C GLU A 304 -14.99 -16.84 11.31
N GLU A 305 -15.01 -18.04 11.86
CA GLU A 305 -14.46 -18.36 13.18
C GLU A 305 -12.95 -18.01 13.31
N ILE A 306 -12.14 -18.27 12.28
CA ILE A 306 -10.70 -17.90 12.34
C ILE A 306 -10.53 -16.38 12.26
N THR A 307 -11.36 -15.70 11.49
CA THR A 307 -11.33 -14.24 11.38
C THR A 307 -11.68 -13.59 12.73
N ASP A 308 -12.68 -14.11 13.42
CA ASP A 308 -13.06 -13.65 14.76
C ASP A 308 -11.94 -13.87 15.78
N LEU A 309 -11.35 -15.06 15.79
CA LEU A 309 -10.23 -15.38 16.69
C LEU A 309 -9.00 -14.48 16.44
N ILE A 310 -8.71 -14.13 15.19
CA ILE A 310 -7.64 -13.21 14.86
C ILE A 310 -7.99 -11.80 15.34
N ASN A 311 -9.22 -11.35 15.12
CA ASN A 311 -9.69 -10.06 15.59
C ASN A 311 -9.61 -9.92 17.13
N ASP A 312 -9.80 -11.00 17.86
CA ASP A 312 -9.70 -11.04 19.33
C ASP A 312 -8.26 -11.07 19.84
N LEU A 313 -7.27 -11.37 18.97
CA LEU A 313 -5.86 -11.41 19.37
C LEU A 313 -5.33 -10.09 19.92
N MET A 314 -5.83 -8.96 19.38
CA MET A 314 -5.39 -7.60 19.66
C MET A 314 -6.35 -6.86 20.61
N SER A 315 -7.40 -7.53 21.11
CA SER A 315 -8.40 -6.99 22.06
C SER A 315 -7.95 -7.13 23.55
#